data_7b5fec768004e59e44a671f71554e56f
#
_entry.id   7b5fec768004e59e44a671f71554e56f
#
_cell.length_a   1.000
_cell.length_b   1.000
_cell.length_c   1.000
_cell.angle_alpha   90.00
_cell.angle_beta   90.00
_cell.angle_gamma   90.00
#
_symmetry.space_group_name_H-M   'P 1'
#
loop_
_entity.id
_entity.type
_entity.pdbx_description
1 polymer ?
#
loop_
_entity_poly.entity_id
_entity_poly.type
_entity_poly.pdbx_seq_one_letter_code
_entity_poly.pdbx_strand_id
1 'polypeptide(L)' 'MNEYENLKEICNSWEKDAKKLINIRKDSQYRDELLHILTLFNDARESMYELLSEVDIEK' A
#
# COMPACT_ATOMS: atom_id res chain seq x y z
N MET A 1 -11.16 -18.11 5.95
CA MET A 1 -10.89 -16.97 5.07
C MET A 1 -9.99 -17.40 3.93
N ASN A 2 -10.27 -17.00 2.70
CA ASN A 2 -9.43 -17.38 1.58
C ASN A 2 -8.26 -16.40 1.41
N GLU A 3 -7.33 -16.80 0.57
CA GLU A 3 -6.12 -16.01 0.31
C GLU A 3 -6.44 -14.62 -0.26
N TYR A 4 -7.39 -14.55 -1.16
CA TYR A 4 -7.80 -13.30 -1.79
C TYR A 4 -8.26 -12.28 -0.75
N GLU A 5 -9.13 -12.69 0.17
CA GLU A 5 -9.63 -11.79 1.21
C GLU A 5 -8.54 -11.31 2.15
N ASN A 6 -7.61 -12.20 2.49
CA ASN A 6 -6.49 -11.84 3.35
C ASN A 6 -5.59 -10.79 2.67
N LEU A 7 -5.30 -10.98 1.40
CA LEU A 7 -4.49 -10.04 0.63
C LEU A 7 -5.21 -8.69 0.48
N LYS A 8 -6.50 -8.73 0.27
CA LYS A 8 -7.31 -7.52 0.13
C LYS A 8 -7.30 -6.70 1.42
N GLU A 9 -7.36 -7.36 2.56
CA GLU A 9 -7.27 -6.68 3.86
C GLU A 9 -5.92 -5.98 4.05
N ILE A 10 -4.84 -6.64 3.63
CA ILE A 10 -3.51 -6.05 3.69
C ILE A 10 -3.45 -4.79 2.82
N CYS A 11 -4.00 -4.84 1.62
CA CYS A 11 -4.06 -3.68 0.72
C CYS A 11 -4.81 -2.52 1.35
N ASN A 12 -5.95 -2.80 1.97
CA ASN A 12 -6.75 -1.75 2.62
C ASN A 12 -5.98 -1.11 3.76
N SER A 13 -5.25 -1.90 4.53
CA SER A 13 -4.43 -1.40 5.62
C SER A 13 -3.30 -0.50 5.08
N TRP A 14 -2.66 -0.92 3.99
CA TRP A 14 -1.60 -0.13 3.36
C TRP A 14 -2.11 1.22 2.86
N GLU A 15 -3.32 1.27 2.30
CA GLU A 15 -3.90 2.53 1.85
C GLU A 15 -4.10 3.51 3.00
N LYS A 16 -4.57 3.02 4.14
CA LYS A 16 -4.74 3.86 5.33
C LYS A 16 -3.39 4.40 5.82
N ASP A 17 -2.40 3.53 5.86
CA ASP A 17 -1.07 3.90 6.33
C ASP A 17 -0.40 4.89 5.38
N ALA A 18 -0.59 4.72 4.07
CA ALA A 18 -0.08 5.65 3.09
C ALA A 18 -0.67 7.05 3.28
N LYS A 19 -1.96 7.14 3.56
CA LYS A 19 -2.61 8.43 3.84
C LYS A 19 -2.05 9.08 5.10
N LYS A 20 -1.78 8.30 6.12
CA LYS A 20 -1.15 8.80 7.35
C LYS A 20 0.24 9.35 7.07
N LEU A 21 1.03 8.64 6.26
CA LEU A 21 2.36 9.09 5.88
C LEU A 21 2.31 10.40 5.11
N ILE A 22 1.35 10.55 4.19
CA ILE A 22 1.17 11.79 3.44
C ILE A 22 0.90 12.95 4.39
N ASN A 23 0.04 12.76 5.37
CA ASN A 23 -0.29 13.79 6.34
C ASN A 23 0.89 14.14 7.23
N ILE A 24 1.64 13.14 7.70
CA ILE A 24 2.83 13.36 8.51
C ILE A 24 3.87 14.15 7.71
N ARG A 25 4.04 13.81 6.44
CA ARG A 25 5.04 14.44 5.58
C ARG A 25 4.87 15.95 5.44
N LYS A 26 3.63 16.43 5.45
CA LYS A 26 3.34 17.85 5.27
C LYS A 26 4.09 18.77 6.23
N ASP A 27 4.23 18.33 7.48
CA ASP A 27 4.81 19.14 8.54
C ASP A 27 6.13 18.58 9.06
N SER A 28 6.69 17.58 8.39
CA SER A 28 7.88 16.89 8.87
C SER A 28 9.16 17.50 8.32
N GLN A 29 10.20 17.53 9.17
CA GLN A 29 11.54 17.86 8.71
C GLN A 29 12.17 16.74 7.89
N TYR A 30 11.56 15.56 7.89
CA TYR A 30 12.02 14.37 7.16
C TYR A 30 11.26 14.15 5.86
N ARG A 31 10.84 15.23 5.21
CA ARG A 31 9.98 15.13 4.00
C ARG A 31 10.61 14.30 2.88
N ASP A 32 11.91 14.45 2.66
CA ASP A 32 12.58 13.71 1.57
C ASP A 32 12.64 12.22 1.85
N GLU A 33 12.97 11.85 3.08
CA GLU A 33 13.00 10.45 3.49
C GLU A 33 11.62 9.83 3.43
N LEU A 34 10.61 10.57 3.88
CA LEU A 34 9.22 10.10 3.85
C LEU A 34 8.72 9.95 2.42
N LEU A 35 9.14 10.83 1.51
CA LEU A 35 8.78 10.71 0.10
C LEU A 35 9.34 9.42 -0.49
N HIS A 36 10.60 9.10 -0.15
CA HIS A 36 11.22 7.86 -0.60
C HIS A 36 10.44 6.64 -0.10
N ILE A 37 10.08 6.64 1.17
CA ILE A 37 9.29 5.56 1.77
C ILE A 37 7.93 5.45 1.08
N LEU A 38 7.27 6.57 0.80
CA LEU A 38 5.98 6.57 0.11
C LEU A 38 6.09 5.99 -1.30
N THR A 39 7.19 6.28 -2.00
CA THR A 39 7.42 5.72 -3.34
C THR A 39 7.52 4.20 -3.28
N LEU A 40 8.31 3.67 -2.34
CA LEU A 40 8.43 2.22 -2.15
C LEU A 40 7.09 1.61 -1.75
N PHE A 41 6.35 2.30 -0.91
CA PHE A 41 5.03 1.86 -0.44
C PHE A 41 4.05 1.75 -1.61
N ASN A 42 4.04 2.75 -2.49
CA ASN A 42 3.18 2.74 -3.68
C ASN A 42 3.56 1.61 -4.63
N ASP A 43 4.85 1.38 -4.85
CA ASP A 43 5.31 0.30 -5.73
C ASP A 43 4.85 -1.05 -5.19
N ALA A 44 4.99 -1.27 -3.88
CA ALA A 44 4.54 -2.51 -3.25
C ALA A 44 3.03 -2.67 -3.38
N ARG A 45 2.29 -1.59 -3.22
CA ARG A 45 0.82 -1.63 -3.32
C ARG A 45 0.37 -1.96 -4.74
N GLU A 46 1.01 -1.38 -5.75
CA GLU A 46 0.71 -1.69 -7.14
C GLU A 46 0.97 -3.17 -7.45
N SER A 47 2.08 -3.69 -6.96
CA SER A 47 2.39 -5.11 -7.12
C SER A 47 1.33 -5.99 -6.45
N MET A 48 0.84 -5.58 -5.30
CA MET A 48 -0.22 -6.30 -4.61
C MET A 48 -1.53 -6.29 -5.40
N TYR A 49 -1.88 -5.16 -6.01
CA TYR A 49 -3.08 -5.08 -6.85
C TYR A 49 -2.98 -6.00 -8.07
N GLU A 50 -1.80 -6.08 -8.68
CA GLU A 50 -1.58 -7.00 -9.78
C GLU A 50 -1.77 -8.45 -9.32
N LEU A 51 -1.22 -8.80 -8.17
CA LEU A 51 -1.38 -10.13 -7.60
C LEU A 51 -2.85 -10.44 -7.31
N LEU A 52 -3.57 -9.49 -6.73
CA LEU A 52 -4.99 -9.65 -6.44
C LEU A 52 -5.79 -9.92 -7.70
N SER A 53 -5.45 -9.24 -8.79
CA SER A 53 -6.11 -9.44 -10.08
C SER A 53 -5.90 -10.87 -10.58
N GLU A 54 -4.70 -11.40 -10.45
CA GLU A 54 -4.39 -12.77 -10.85
C GLU A 54 -5.12 -13.80 -9.98
N VAL A 55 -5.13 -13.59 -8.68
CA VAL A 55 -5.80 -14.50 -7.75
C VAL A 55 -7.30 -14.51 -7.99
N ASP A 56 -7.89 -13.36 -8.30
CA ASP A 56 -9.31 -13.25 -8.58
C ASP A 56 -9.70 -14.00 -9.87
N ILE A 57 -8.85 -13.92 -10.89
CA ILE A 57 -9.08 -14.61 -12.15
C ILE A 57 -9.06 -16.13 -11.98
N GLU A 58 -8.21 -16.64 -11.12
CA GLU A 58 -8.05 -18.06 -10.88
C GLU A 58 -9.22 -18.69 -10.13
N LYS A 59 -10.09 -17.90 -9.56
CA LYS A 59 -11.29 -18.41 -8.95
C LYS A 59 -12.23 -18.94 -10.03
#